data_b9bfc5ab1e8b31fbf312b183dc8774ad
#
_entry.id   b9bfc5ab1e8b31fbf312b183dc8774ad
#
_cell.length_a   1.000
_cell.length_b   1.000
_cell.length_c   1.000
_cell.angle_alpha   90.00
_cell.angle_beta   90.00
_cell.angle_gamma   90.00
#
_symmetry.space_group_name_H-M   'P 1'
#
loop_
_entity.id
_entity.type
_entity.pdbx_description
1 polymer ?
#
loop_
_entity_poly.entity_id
_entity_poly.type
_entity_poly.pdbx_seq_one_letter_code
_entity_poly.pdbx_strand_id
1 'polypeptide(L)'
;MSAIVKDVMTTTVVSVRQDARFKEIINVMRRRHVSAFPVLDSANRVLGVISEADLLLKEAFPPGPEEARSPYLWRDRAKVAGLTAAELMTSPAITIEPECPVEEAARVMHRRRVKRMPVVTGQGRLVGIVSRVDVLGLYDRADADIRAEIIHQLAEGFRLEPGTITVQVVSGIVTLTGVAESRPLAMNVLDTIWHIDGVVDVRDRLQYPRSGHAADIRGE
;
A
#
# COMPACT_ATOMS: atom_id res chain seq x y z
N MET A 1 -3.83 0.64 -15.70
CA MET A 1 -3.35 1.76 -14.84
C MET A 1 -3.30 1.22 -13.43
N SER A 2 -2.17 1.33 -12.75
CA SER A 2 -2.07 0.89 -11.34
C SER A 2 -2.97 1.76 -10.45
N ALA A 3 -3.58 1.14 -9.42
CA ALA A 3 -4.42 1.83 -8.45
C ALA A 3 -3.65 2.93 -7.69
N ILE A 4 -4.33 4.02 -7.37
CA ILE A 4 -3.80 5.06 -6.50
C ILE A 4 -4.40 4.94 -5.09
N VAL A 5 -3.76 5.54 -4.10
CA VAL A 5 -4.18 5.48 -2.69
C VAL A 5 -5.64 5.87 -2.49
N LYS A 6 -6.13 6.85 -3.25
CA LYS A 6 -7.53 7.31 -3.22
C LYS A 6 -8.54 6.20 -3.54
N ASP A 7 -8.17 5.24 -4.37
CA ASP A 7 -9.07 4.17 -4.83
C ASP A 7 -9.29 3.11 -3.75
N VAL A 8 -8.33 2.97 -2.83
CA VAL A 8 -8.35 1.93 -1.78
C VAL A 8 -8.50 2.47 -0.36
N MET A 9 -8.30 3.79 -0.15
CA MET A 9 -8.36 4.39 1.19
C MET A 9 -9.75 4.38 1.79
N THR A 10 -9.83 4.31 3.12
CA THR A 10 -11.05 4.60 3.87
C THR A 10 -11.18 6.09 4.08
N THR A 11 -12.31 6.71 3.66
CA THR A 11 -12.56 8.15 3.78
C THR A 11 -13.21 8.55 5.10
N THR A 12 -13.99 7.65 5.71
CA THR A 12 -14.60 7.89 7.03
C THR A 12 -13.60 7.55 8.13
N VAL A 13 -12.71 8.49 8.44
CA VAL A 13 -11.59 8.27 9.36
C VAL A 13 -11.96 8.61 10.79
N VAL A 14 -11.75 7.65 11.71
CA VAL A 14 -11.79 7.91 13.15
C VAL A 14 -10.52 8.68 13.53
N SER A 15 -10.67 9.82 14.16
CA SER A 15 -9.57 10.69 14.60
C SER A 15 -9.87 11.32 15.96
N VAL A 16 -8.87 11.88 16.62
CA VAL A 16 -9.03 12.65 17.85
C VAL A 16 -8.32 13.99 17.73
N ARG A 17 -8.73 14.94 18.58
CA ARG A 17 -8.05 16.23 18.73
C ARG A 17 -6.80 16.07 19.59
N GLN A 18 -5.85 16.97 19.41
CA GLN A 18 -4.58 16.97 20.12
C GLN A 18 -4.72 17.08 21.66
N ASP A 19 -5.81 17.67 22.13
CA ASP A 19 -6.15 17.87 23.55
C ASP A 19 -7.00 16.74 24.14
N ALA A 20 -7.41 15.74 23.34
CA ALA A 20 -8.16 14.59 23.82
C ALA A 20 -7.41 13.86 24.92
N ARG A 21 -8.12 13.51 26.02
CA ARG A 21 -7.53 12.89 27.19
C ARG A 21 -7.41 11.38 27.06
N PHE A 22 -6.47 10.78 27.79
CA PHE A 22 -6.16 9.35 27.77
C PHE A 22 -7.41 8.43 27.80
N LYS A 23 -8.34 8.66 28.73
CA LYS A 23 -9.57 7.85 28.84
C LYS A 23 -10.49 8.03 27.62
N GLU A 24 -10.55 9.22 27.04
CA GLU A 24 -11.30 9.51 25.84
C GLU A 24 -10.72 8.74 24.64
N ILE A 25 -9.40 8.76 24.49
CA ILE A 25 -8.66 8.02 23.47
C ILE A 25 -9.00 6.53 23.52
N ILE A 26 -8.91 5.91 24.71
CA ILE A 26 -9.27 4.50 24.92
C ILE A 26 -10.74 4.23 24.57
N ASN A 27 -11.65 5.11 25.00
CA ASN A 27 -13.07 4.96 24.70
C ASN A 27 -13.36 5.01 23.20
N VAL A 28 -12.67 5.89 22.45
CA VAL A 28 -12.78 5.96 20.99
C VAL A 28 -12.28 4.68 20.35
N MET A 29 -11.09 4.17 20.74
CA MET A 29 -10.54 2.90 20.23
C MET A 29 -11.52 1.74 20.42
N ARG A 30 -12.04 1.58 21.65
CA ARG A 30 -12.95 0.49 21.98
C ARG A 30 -14.29 0.58 21.24
N ARG A 31 -14.91 1.76 21.21
CA ARG A 31 -16.25 1.95 20.58
C ARG A 31 -16.19 1.84 19.07
N ARG A 32 -15.09 2.26 18.45
CA ARG A 32 -14.91 2.26 16.99
C ARG A 32 -14.16 1.04 16.47
N HIS A 33 -13.70 0.16 17.36
CA HIS A 33 -12.92 -1.05 17.03
C HIS A 33 -11.69 -0.73 16.17
N VAL A 34 -10.97 0.35 16.52
CA VAL A 34 -9.76 0.78 15.81
C VAL A 34 -8.56 0.69 16.73
N SER A 35 -7.43 0.21 16.20
CA SER A 35 -6.17 0.05 16.95
C SER A 35 -5.21 1.23 16.80
N ALA A 36 -5.51 2.18 15.94
CA ALA A 36 -4.78 3.43 15.78
C ALA A 36 -5.59 4.43 14.97
N PHE A 37 -5.34 5.72 15.19
CA PHE A 37 -5.98 6.81 14.45
C PHE A 37 -5.12 8.09 14.44
N PRO A 38 -5.37 9.01 13.48
CA PRO A 38 -4.69 10.30 13.42
C PRO A 38 -5.09 11.22 14.56
N VAL A 39 -4.12 12.04 14.99
CA VAL A 39 -4.33 13.18 15.90
C VAL A 39 -4.31 14.45 15.06
N LEU A 40 -5.34 15.30 15.27
CA LEU A 40 -5.57 16.48 14.45
C LEU A 40 -5.45 17.77 15.25
N ASP A 41 -4.99 18.85 14.59
CA ASP A 41 -5.11 20.21 15.07
C ASP A 41 -6.52 20.79 14.81
N SER A 42 -6.73 22.05 15.21
CA SER A 42 -8.00 22.77 15.00
C SER A 42 -8.35 23.00 13.52
N ALA A 43 -7.36 22.96 12.62
CA ALA A 43 -7.53 23.12 11.18
C ALA A 43 -7.68 21.77 10.43
N ASN A 44 -7.89 20.65 11.15
CA ASN A 44 -7.93 19.27 10.63
C ASN A 44 -6.64 18.80 9.96
N ARG A 45 -5.49 19.36 10.31
CA ARG A 45 -4.19 18.88 9.85
C ARG A 45 -3.69 17.76 10.76
N VAL A 46 -3.05 16.77 10.16
CA VAL A 46 -2.50 15.63 10.89
C VAL A 46 -1.20 16.04 11.59
N LEU A 47 -1.19 15.93 12.92
CA LEU A 47 -0.02 16.19 13.75
C LEU A 47 0.78 14.91 14.02
N GLY A 48 0.09 13.81 14.27
CA GLY A 48 0.68 12.54 14.65
C GLY A 48 -0.32 11.40 14.53
N VAL A 49 0.07 10.22 14.98
CA VAL A 49 -0.77 9.02 15.07
C VAL A 49 -0.65 8.46 16.48
N ILE A 50 -1.78 8.03 17.06
CA ILE A 50 -1.83 7.25 18.30
C ILE A 50 -2.23 5.82 17.95
N SER A 51 -1.51 4.85 18.52
CA SER A 51 -1.82 3.43 18.45
C SER A 51 -1.98 2.81 19.83
N GLU A 52 -2.54 1.60 19.88
CA GLU A 52 -2.59 0.80 21.13
C GLU A 52 -1.19 0.64 21.76
N ALA A 53 -0.14 0.50 20.94
CA ALA A 53 1.22 0.37 21.42
C ALA A 53 1.69 1.60 22.19
N ASP A 54 1.28 2.81 21.77
CA ASP A 54 1.62 4.06 22.48
C ASP A 54 0.94 4.12 23.85
N LEU A 55 -0.29 3.58 23.97
CA LEU A 55 -1.04 3.56 25.23
C LEU A 55 -0.55 2.47 26.18
N LEU A 56 -0.11 1.32 25.67
CA LEU A 56 0.42 0.21 26.46
C LEU A 56 1.71 0.58 27.20
N LEU A 57 2.44 1.60 26.75
CA LEU A 57 3.63 2.07 27.46
C LEU A 57 3.32 2.49 28.90
N LYS A 58 2.14 3.07 29.17
CA LYS A 58 1.73 3.44 30.54
C LYS A 58 1.57 2.24 31.46
N GLU A 59 1.07 1.12 30.94
CA GLU A 59 0.87 -0.11 31.72
C GLU A 59 2.17 -0.90 31.86
N ALA A 60 2.96 -0.92 30.77
CA ALA A 60 4.23 -1.65 30.76
C ALA A 60 5.31 -1.00 31.64
N PHE A 61 5.23 0.32 31.85
CA PHE A 61 6.20 1.11 32.59
C PHE A 61 5.50 2.05 33.59
N PRO A 62 4.87 1.51 34.65
CA PRO A 62 4.23 2.34 35.65
C PRO A 62 5.30 3.24 36.34
N PRO A 63 4.95 4.48 36.70
CA PRO A 63 5.90 5.42 37.28
C PRO A 63 6.46 4.87 38.60
N GLY A 64 7.77 4.56 38.63
CA GLY A 64 8.48 4.02 39.77
C GLY A 64 9.98 4.38 39.76
N PRO A 65 10.69 4.23 40.91
CA PRO A 65 12.08 4.62 41.03
C PRO A 65 13.05 3.75 40.21
N GLU A 66 12.72 2.50 39.86
CA GLU A 66 13.58 1.59 39.10
C GLU A 66 13.57 1.90 37.58
N GLU A 67 12.41 2.26 37.02
CA GLU A 67 12.29 2.62 35.60
C GLU A 67 13.05 3.92 35.27
N ALA A 68 13.33 4.74 36.27
CA ALA A 68 14.14 5.95 36.12
C ALA A 68 15.56 5.69 35.62
N ARG A 69 16.06 4.45 35.71
CA ARG A 69 17.43 4.05 35.39
C ARG A 69 17.57 3.32 34.05
N SER A 70 16.47 2.95 33.34
CA SER A 70 16.57 2.23 32.10
C SER A 70 16.92 3.17 30.93
N PRO A 71 18.05 2.97 30.22
CA PRO A 71 18.45 3.79 29.07
C PRO A 71 17.55 3.61 27.86
N TYR A 72 16.77 2.52 27.78
CA TYR A 72 15.86 2.23 26.68
C TYR A 72 14.57 3.05 26.74
N LEU A 73 14.23 3.65 27.88
CA LEU A 73 12.96 4.35 28.13
C LEU A 73 13.02 5.86 27.92
N TRP A 74 14.18 6.45 27.66
CA TRP A 74 14.31 7.91 27.60
C TRP A 74 13.43 8.55 26.52
N ARG A 75 13.22 7.88 25.37
CA ARG A 75 12.34 8.34 24.27
C ARG A 75 10.85 8.19 24.59
N ASP A 76 10.51 7.21 25.40
CA ASP A 76 9.12 6.85 25.72
C ASP A 76 8.65 7.47 27.04
N ARG A 77 9.56 8.02 27.85
CA ARG A 77 9.22 8.67 29.15
C ARG A 77 8.19 9.78 29.02
N ALA A 78 8.32 10.62 28.01
CA ALA A 78 7.35 11.69 27.77
C ALA A 78 5.95 11.11 27.49
N LYS A 79 5.87 10.00 26.73
CA LYS A 79 4.61 9.30 26.47
C LYS A 79 4.05 8.60 27.70
N VAL A 80 4.88 7.97 28.52
CA VAL A 80 4.45 7.33 29.78
C VAL A 80 3.79 8.34 30.73
N ALA A 81 4.35 9.56 30.83
CA ALA A 81 3.77 10.65 31.61
C ALA A 81 2.59 11.33 30.93
N GLY A 82 2.46 11.22 29.60
CA GLY A 82 1.48 11.93 28.79
C GLY A 82 0.03 11.68 29.22
N LEU A 83 -0.79 12.73 29.19
CA LEU A 83 -2.21 12.72 29.54
C LEU A 83 -3.11 13.08 28.36
N THR A 84 -2.55 13.73 27.33
CA THR A 84 -3.24 14.21 26.13
C THR A 84 -2.76 13.49 24.88
N ALA A 85 -3.55 13.55 23.80
CA ALA A 85 -3.19 12.96 22.52
C ALA A 85 -1.88 13.54 21.96
N ALA A 86 -1.64 14.83 22.13
CA ALA A 86 -0.39 15.48 21.71
C ALA A 86 0.85 14.91 22.40
N GLU A 87 0.73 14.54 23.67
CA GLU A 87 1.84 13.98 24.47
C GLU A 87 2.05 12.49 24.21
N LEU A 88 0.98 11.76 23.82
CA LEU A 88 0.99 10.32 23.63
C LEU A 88 1.32 9.90 22.18
N MET A 89 1.03 10.76 21.20
CA MET A 89 1.18 10.44 19.78
C MET A 89 2.64 10.19 19.36
N THR A 90 2.79 9.43 18.29
CA THR A 90 4.02 9.43 17.51
C THR A 90 3.94 10.56 16.50
N SER A 91 4.85 11.52 16.58
CA SER A 91 4.90 12.71 15.71
C SER A 91 6.33 12.92 15.20
N PRO A 92 6.51 13.40 13.93
CA PRO A 92 5.46 13.63 12.95
C PRO A 92 4.85 12.32 12.43
N ALA A 93 3.59 12.38 12.00
CA ALA A 93 2.94 11.25 11.32
C ALA A 93 3.63 10.94 9.99
N ILE A 94 3.74 9.66 9.64
CA ILE A 94 4.06 9.25 8.28
C ILE A 94 2.78 9.29 7.49
N THR A 95 2.70 10.18 6.51
CA THR A 95 1.50 10.44 5.70
C THR A 95 1.78 10.14 4.23
N ILE A 96 0.71 10.08 3.41
CA ILE A 96 0.79 9.90 1.98
C ILE A 96 -0.29 10.75 1.30
N GLU A 97 -0.09 11.14 0.04
CA GLU A 97 -1.07 11.85 -0.75
C GLU A 97 -2.03 10.90 -1.47
N PRO A 98 -3.29 11.31 -1.75
CA PRO A 98 -4.30 10.44 -2.35
C PRO A 98 -3.96 10.01 -3.78
N GLU A 99 -3.20 10.78 -4.53
CA GLU A 99 -2.79 10.51 -5.91
C GLU A 99 -1.55 9.63 -6.03
N CYS A 100 -0.90 9.28 -4.90
CA CYS A 100 0.26 8.39 -4.91
C CYS A 100 -0.14 6.98 -5.35
N PRO A 101 0.71 6.27 -6.13
CA PRO A 101 0.53 4.86 -6.44
C PRO A 101 0.47 4.00 -5.17
N VAL A 102 -0.38 2.96 -5.16
CA VAL A 102 -0.52 2.05 -4.00
C VAL A 102 0.78 1.32 -3.69
N GLU A 103 1.61 1.02 -4.68
CA GLU A 103 2.93 0.41 -4.50
C GLU A 103 3.87 1.30 -3.67
N GLU A 104 3.76 2.63 -3.82
CA GLU A 104 4.54 3.54 -2.98
C GLU A 104 4.05 3.50 -1.53
N ALA A 105 2.72 3.44 -1.31
CA ALA A 105 2.16 3.22 0.01
C ALA A 105 2.70 1.93 0.65
N ALA A 106 2.70 0.82 -0.10
CA ALA A 106 3.25 -0.46 0.34
C ALA A 106 4.73 -0.35 0.71
N ARG A 107 5.55 0.29 -0.15
CA ARG A 107 6.98 0.52 0.09
C ARG A 107 7.23 1.35 1.35
N VAL A 108 6.47 2.43 1.55
CA VAL A 108 6.58 3.29 2.74
C VAL A 108 6.20 2.51 3.99
N MET A 109 5.06 1.78 3.98
CA MET A 109 4.62 0.96 5.11
C MET A 109 5.67 -0.10 5.50
N HIS A 110 6.29 -0.74 4.51
CA HIS A 110 7.34 -1.73 4.73
C HIS A 110 8.61 -1.09 5.32
N ARG A 111 9.16 -0.06 4.67
CA ARG A 111 10.41 0.61 5.09
C ARG A 111 10.28 1.27 6.47
N ARG A 112 9.15 1.93 6.73
CA ARG A 112 8.89 2.66 7.98
C ARG A 112 8.28 1.79 9.08
N ARG A 113 7.99 0.51 8.78
CA ARG A 113 7.38 -0.47 9.70
C ARG A 113 6.05 0.00 10.29
N VAL A 114 5.27 0.76 9.53
CA VAL A 114 3.92 1.20 9.91
C VAL A 114 2.86 0.29 9.29
N LYS A 115 1.71 0.15 9.96
CA LYS A 115 0.60 -0.69 9.50
C LYS A 115 -0.44 0.11 8.71
N ARG A 116 -0.46 1.43 8.88
CA ARG A 116 -1.39 2.38 8.23
C ARG A 116 -0.78 3.76 8.16
N MET A 117 -1.29 4.57 7.25
CA MET A 117 -0.87 5.95 7.09
C MET A 117 -2.10 6.85 6.90
N PRO A 118 -2.17 8.01 7.56
CA PRO A 118 -3.12 9.05 7.19
C PRO A 118 -2.87 9.51 5.76
N VAL A 119 -3.95 9.66 4.99
CA VAL A 119 -3.92 10.25 3.65
C VAL A 119 -4.26 11.72 3.79
N VAL A 120 -3.39 12.58 3.26
CA VAL A 120 -3.48 14.02 3.46
C VAL A 120 -3.36 14.78 2.15
N THR A 121 -3.99 15.95 2.09
CA THR A 121 -3.75 16.91 1.00
C THR A 121 -2.35 17.50 1.11
N GLY A 122 -1.86 18.20 0.07
CA GLY A 122 -0.60 18.97 0.11
C GLY A 122 -0.53 20.04 1.21
N GLN A 123 -1.67 20.36 1.86
CA GLN A 123 -1.75 21.25 3.02
C GLN A 123 -1.75 20.49 4.36
N GLY A 124 -1.56 19.16 4.34
CA GLY A 124 -1.56 18.30 5.53
C GLY A 124 -2.94 18.00 6.12
N ARG A 125 -4.05 18.35 5.46
CA ARG A 125 -5.41 18.05 5.92
C ARG A 125 -5.77 16.59 5.67
N LEU A 126 -6.35 15.94 6.68
CA LEU A 126 -6.79 14.56 6.61
C LEU A 126 -7.94 14.40 5.59
N VAL A 127 -7.78 13.47 4.64
CA VAL A 127 -8.80 13.10 3.65
C VAL A 127 -9.12 11.61 3.65
N GLY A 128 -8.26 10.77 4.26
CA GLY A 128 -8.46 9.33 4.33
C GLY A 128 -7.42 8.67 5.24
N ILE A 129 -7.51 7.35 5.29
CA ILE A 129 -6.50 6.49 5.91
C ILE A 129 -6.33 5.27 5.03
N VAL A 130 -5.09 4.84 4.79
CA VAL A 130 -4.76 3.62 4.06
C VAL A 130 -3.97 2.68 4.97
N SER A 131 -4.30 1.40 4.94
CA SER A 131 -3.66 0.35 5.73
C SER A 131 -3.10 -0.77 4.84
N ARG A 132 -2.32 -1.68 5.45
CA ARG A 132 -1.82 -2.87 4.74
C ARG A 132 -2.94 -3.76 4.20
N VAL A 133 -4.07 -3.82 4.90
CA VAL A 133 -5.23 -4.62 4.47
C VAL A 133 -5.85 -4.01 3.22
N ASP A 134 -5.96 -2.69 3.17
CA ASP A 134 -6.50 -1.98 1.99
C ASP A 134 -5.61 -2.22 0.76
N VAL A 135 -4.28 -2.16 0.93
CA VAL A 135 -3.31 -2.47 -0.13
C VAL A 135 -3.41 -3.92 -0.58
N LEU A 136 -3.53 -4.86 0.37
CA LEU A 136 -3.67 -6.29 0.05
C LEU A 136 -5.02 -6.61 -0.60
N GLY A 137 -6.04 -5.77 -0.38
CA GLY A 137 -7.35 -5.90 -1.02
C GLY A 137 -7.30 -5.84 -2.55
N LEU A 138 -6.26 -5.25 -3.13
CA LEU A 138 -6.05 -5.28 -4.59
C LEU A 138 -5.88 -6.70 -5.15
N TYR A 139 -5.39 -7.64 -4.34
CA TYR A 139 -5.23 -9.04 -4.74
C TYR A 139 -6.51 -9.88 -4.59
N ASP A 140 -7.59 -9.29 -4.05
CA ASP A 140 -8.90 -9.94 -3.89
C ASP A 140 -9.80 -9.80 -5.13
N ARG A 141 -9.19 -9.49 -6.30
CA ARG A 141 -9.89 -9.42 -7.59
C ARG A 141 -10.17 -10.83 -8.13
N ALA A 142 -11.34 -10.99 -8.74
CA ALA A 142 -11.67 -12.25 -9.39
C ALA A 142 -10.77 -12.50 -10.61
N ASP A 143 -10.29 -13.74 -10.77
CA ASP A 143 -9.45 -14.14 -11.92
C ASP A 143 -10.09 -13.81 -13.28
N ALA A 144 -11.43 -13.87 -13.35
CA ALA A 144 -12.18 -13.51 -14.55
C ALA A 144 -12.04 -12.03 -14.92
N ASP A 145 -12.03 -11.13 -13.93
CA ASP A 145 -11.89 -9.68 -14.14
C ASP A 145 -10.46 -9.33 -14.54
N ILE A 146 -9.47 -9.94 -13.88
CA ILE A 146 -8.05 -9.81 -14.26
C ILE A 146 -7.85 -10.28 -15.71
N ARG A 147 -8.40 -11.44 -16.06
CA ARG A 147 -8.31 -11.98 -17.41
C ARG A 147 -8.97 -11.06 -18.46
N ALA A 148 -10.14 -10.51 -18.14
CA ALA A 148 -10.86 -9.61 -19.05
C ALA A 148 -10.06 -8.34 -19.31
N GLU A 149 -9.46 -7.75 -18.27
CA GLU A 149 -8.60 -6.58 -18.39
C GLU A 149 -7.34 -6.87 -19.21
N ILE A 150 -6.68 -8.00 -18.99
CA ILE A 150 -5.53 -8.41 -19.80
C ILE A 150 -5.92 -8.54 -21.29
N ILE A 151 -7.02 -9.20 -21.60
CA ILE A 151 -7.49 -9.36 -22.99
C ILE A 151 -7.78 -7.99 -23.61
N HIS A 152 -8.40 -7.09 -22.89
CA HIS A 152 -8.64 -5.72 -23.34
C HIS A 152 -7.33 -4.97 -23.63
N GLN A 153 -6.34 -5.06 -22.74
CA GLN A 153 -5.01 -4.45 -22.94
C GLN A 153 -4.29 -5.05 -24.17
N LEU A 154 -4.39 -6.36 -24.39
CA LEU A 154 -3.78 -7.00 -25.54
C LEU A 154 -4.41 -6.51 -26.87
N ALA A 155 -5.74 -6.35 -26.89
CA ALA A 155 -6.45 -5.91 -28.08
C ALA A 155 -6.26 -4.40 -28.35
N GLU A 156 -6.50 -3.55 -27.37
CA GLU A 156 -6.52 -2.09 -27.54
C GLU A 156 -5.13 -1.47 -27.41
N GLY A 157 -4.35 -1.91 -26.41
CA GLY A 157 -3.02 -1.36 -26.12
C GLY A 157 -1.95 -1.84 -27.10
N PHE A 158 -1.96 -3.14 -27.43
CA PHE A 158 -0.98 -3.77 -28.30
C PHE A 158 -1.52 -4.09 -29.70
N ARG A 159 -2.81 -3.91 -29.96
CA ARG A 159 -3.47 -4.20 -31.24
C ARG A 159 -3.25 -5.64 -31.74
N LEU A 160 -3.15 -6.57 -30.79
CA LEU A 160 -2.98 -7.98 -31.11
C LEU A 160 -4.30 -8.60 -31.54
N GLU A 161 -4.26 -9.41 -32.61
CA GLU A 161 -5.41 -10.17 -33.08
C GLU A 161 -5.90 -11.14 -31.98
N PRO A 162 -7.23 -11.28 -31.82
CA PRO A 162 -7.79 -12.24 -30.87
C PRO A 162 -7.27 -13.66 -31.10
N GLY A 163 -6.78 -14.31 -30.05
CA GLY A 163 -6.25 -15.67 -30.13
C GLY A 163 -4.75 -15.80 -30.42
N THR A 164 -4.06 -14.70 -30.77
CA THR A 164 -2.59 -14.71 -30.94
C THR A 164 -1.89 -15.09 -29.64
N ILE A 165 -2.37 -14.53 -28.52
CA ILE A 165 -1.92 -14.87 -27.17
C ILE A 165 -3.13 -15.38 -26.36
N THR A 166 -3.00 -16.58 -25.82
CA THR A 166 -3.98 -17.15 -24.90
C THR A 166 -3.63 -16.78 -23.48
N VAL A 167 -4.59 -16.24 -22.74
CA VAL A 167 -4.48 -15.80 -21.36
C VAL A 167 -5.24 -16.73 -20.44
N GLN A 168 -4.57 -17.33 -19.48
CA GLN A 168 -5.15 -18.09 -18.39
C GLN A 168 -4.80 -17.41 -17.07
N VAL A 169 -5.77 -17.25 -16.18
CA VAL A 169 -5.57 -16.71 -14.83
C VAL A 169 -6.11 -17.70 -13.82
N VAL A 170 -5.29 -18.06 -12.83
CA VAL A 170 -5.66 -18.96 -11.73
C VAL A 170 -5.02 -18.45 -10.44
N SER A 171 -5.84 -18.05 -9.48
CA SER A 171 -5.40 -17.45 -8.21
C SER A 171 -4.44 -16.26 -8.41
N GLY A 172 -4.77 -15.37 -9.34
CA GLY A 172 -3.94 -14.21 -9.69
C GLY A 172 -2.68 -14.54 -10.49
N ILE A 173 -2.39 -15.83 -10.75
CA ILE A 173 -1.24 -16.25 -11.57
C ILE A 173 -1.65 -16.24 -13.04
N VAL A 174 -1.03 -15.37 -13.82
CA VAL A 174 -1.28 -15.23 -15.26
C VAL A 174 -0.33 -16.14 -16.02
N THR A 175 -0.86 -16.99 -16.89
CA THR A 175 -0.06 -17.80 -17.83
C THR A 175 -0.37 -17.35 -19.26
N LEU A 176 0.64 -16.93 -19.99
CA LEU A 176 0.55 -16.53 -21.38
C LEU A 176 1.10 -17.64 -22.27
N THR A 177 0.32 -18.05 -23.26
CA THR A 177 0.73 -19.02 -24.30
C THR A 177 0.38 -18.48 -25.67
N GLY A 178 1.13 -18.88 -26.69
CA GLY A 178 0.93 -18.42 -28.08
C GLY A 178 2.24 -17.99 -28.72
N VAL A 179 2.15 -17.22 -29.78
CA VAL A 179 3.31 -16.74 -30.54
C VAL A 179 3.34 -15.22 -30.51
N ALA A 180 4.41 -14.66 -29.97
CA ALA A 180 4.65 -13.21 -30.03
C ALA A 180 5.42 -12.86 -31.32
N GLU A 181 5.02 -11.79 -32.01
CA GLU A 181 5.67 -11.35 -33.25
C GLU A 181 7.14 -10.99 -33.05
N SER A 182 7.49 -10.49 -31.87
CA SER A 182 8.87 -10.17 -31.53
C SER A 182 9.10 -10.24 -30.01
N ARG A 183 10.36 -10.47 -29.62
CA ARG A 183 10.76 -10.47 -28.20
C ARG A 183 10.53 -9.11 -27.50
N PRO A 184 10.83 -7.94 -28.11
CA PRO A 184 10.51 -6.65 -27.51
C PRO A 184 9.02 -6.46 -27.23
N LEU A 185 8.15 -6.86 -28.15
CA LEU A 185 6.68 -6.80 -27.96
C LEU A 185 6.25 -7.66 -26.77
N ALA A 186 6.74 -8.89 -26.68
CA ALA A 186 6.44 -9.78 -25.57
C ALA A 186 6.87 -9.20 -24.23
N MET A 187 8.08 -8.60 -24.16
CA MET A 187 8.56 -7.96 -22.93
C MET A 187 7.67 -6.80 -22.50
N ASN A 188 7.20 -5.98 -23.44
CA ASN A 188 6.27 -4.89 -23.14
C ASN A 188 4.90 -5.43 -22.67
N VAL A 189 4.41 -6.50 -23.27
CA VAL A 189 3.18 -7.18 -22.84
C VAL A 189 3.33 -7.69 -21.41
N LEU A 190 4.42 -8.40 -21.10
CA LEU A 190 4.68 -8.92 -19.76
C LEU A 190 4.78 -7.80 -18.74
N ASP A 191 5.51 -6.73 -19.05
CA ASP A 191 5.65 -5.57 -18.16
C ASP A 191 4.28 -4.92 -17.88
N THR A 192 3.45 -4.74 -18.91
CA THR A 192 2.10 -4.19 -18.75
C THR A 192 1.24 -5.07 -17.86
N ILE A 193 1.29 -6.40 -18.04
CA ILE A 193 0.50 -7.36 -17.25
C ILE A 193 0.94 -7.36 -15.78
N TRP A 194 2.22 -7.23 -15.50
CA TRP A 194 2.74 -7.13 -14.12
C TRP A 194 2.16 -5.94 -13.34
N HIS A 195 1.73 -4.88 -14.03
CA HIS A 195 1.16 -3.68 -13.42
C HIS A 195 -0.39 -3.71 -13.35
N ILE A 196 -1.02 -4.84 -13.67
CA ILE A 196 -2.47 -5.01 -13.50
C ILE A 196 -2.77 -5.43 -12.06
N ASP A 197 -3.67 -4.69 -11.41
CA ASP A 197 -4.09 -4.97 -10.04
C ASP A 197 -4.63 -6.40 -9.91
N GLY A 198 -4.20 -7.11 -8.87
CA GLY A 198 -4.59 -8.50 -8.62
C GLY A 198 -3.65 -9.55 -9.23
N VAL A 199 -2.73 -9.17 -10.11
CA VAL A 199 -1.73 -10.10 -10.65
C VAL A 199 -0.69 -10.41 -9.57
N VAL A 200 -0.53 -11.70 -9.26
CA VAL A 200 0.41 -12.23 -8.26
C VAL A 200 1.71 -12.70 -8.91
N ASP A 201 1.61 -13.31 -10.11
CA ASP A 201 2.75 -13.83 -10.86
C ASP A 201 2.42 -13.92 -12.35
N VAL A 202 3.42 -13.79 -13.22
CA VAL A 202 3.28 -13.92 -14.66
C VAL A 202 4.21 -15.01 -15.19
N ARG A 203 3.62 -16.07 -15.75
CA ARG A 203 4.32 -17.19 -16.37
C ARG A 203 4.36 -17.02 -17.88
N ASP A 204 5.52 -16.64 -18.38
CA ASP A 204 5.77 -16.54 -19.82
C ASP A 204 5.98 -17.91 -20.43
N ARG A 205 5.07 -18.33 -21.33
CA ARG A 205 5.17 -19.51 -22.18
C ARG A 205 4.97 -19.15 -23.66
N LEU A 206 5.31 -17.91 -24.01
CA LEU A 206 5.23 -17.44 -25.39
C LEU A 206 6.35 -18.03 -26.21
N GLN A 207 6.06 -18.35 -27.46
CA GLN A 207 7.05 -18.71 -28.47
C GLN A 207 7.47 -17.44 -29.21
N TYR A 208 8.74 -17.32 -29.50
CA TYR A 208 9.32 -16.19 -30.21
C TYR A 208 9.89 -16.67 -31.56
N PRO A 209 9.71 -15.91 -32.65
CA PRO A 209 10.41 -16.21 -33.90
C PRO A 209 11.92 -16.24 -33.62
N ARG A 210 12.59 -17.29 -34.04
CA ARG A 210 14.05 -17.32 -34.01
C ARG A 210 14.53 -16.16 -34.90
N SER A 211 15.31 -15.23 -34.36
CA SER A 211 16.02 -14.22 -35.15
C SER A 211 16.78 -14.98 -36.24
N GLY A 212 16.33 -14.85 -37.48
CA GLY A 212 17.00 -15.50 -38.60
C GLY A 212 18.46 -15.10 -38.59
N HIS A 213 19.36 -16.08 -38.54
CA HIS A 213 20.73 -15.88 -38.94
C HIS A 213 20.66 -15.29 -40.36
N ALA A 214 21.10 -14.06 -40.50
CA ALA A 214 21.36 -13.49 -41.82
C ALA A 214 22.24 -14.52 -42.54
N ALA A 215 21.69 -15.14 -43.55
CA ALA A 215 22.42 -16.06 -44.41
C ALA A 215 23.60 -15.27 -44.96
N ASP A 216 24.80 -15.76 -44.61
CA ASP A 216 26.07 -15.34 -45.18
C ASP A 216 26.01 -15.73 -46.67
N ILE A 217 25.53 -14.81 -47.51
CA ILE A 217 25.67 -14.94 -48.97
C ILE A 217 27.07 -14.40 -49.31
N ARG A 218 28.06 -15.24 -49.04
CA ARG A 218 29.29 -15.18 -49.83
C ARG A 218 29.03 -16.07 -51.02
N GLY A 219 28.58 -15.45 -52.09
CA GLY A 219 28.59 -16.01 -53.45
C GLY A 219 29.89 -15.59 -54.10
N GLU A 220 30.41 -16.54 -54.75
CA GLU A 220 31.59 -16.54 -55.59
C GLU A 220 31.64 -15.41 -56.65
#